data_38f03a8fe62f76d1de5305f7fa13a5d3
#
_entry.id   38f03a8fe62f76d1de5305f7fa13a5d3
#
_cell.length_a   1.000
_cell.length_b   1.000
_cell.length_c   1.000
_cell.angle_alpha   90.00
_cell.angle_beta   90.00
_cell.angle_gamma   90.00
#
_symmetry.space_group_name_H-M   'P 1'
#
loop_
_entity.id
_entity.type
_entity.pdbx_description
1 polymer ?
#
loop_
_entity_poly.entity_id
_entity_poly.type
_entity_poly.pdbx_seq_one_letter_code
_entity_poly.pdbx_strand_id
1 'polypeptide(L)'
;MFDIKEIRSQFPILNQQVNGKPLIYLDNAASSQKPISVLETWQKYYEEINANVHRGIHTLSQLATEEMENSRKKVQHFINAKHDYEVIFTRGTTEGINLIAYSLGNSNFIKKDDEIIISYLEHHSNIVPWQMLCERTGAKLKVIPIDENGILQLDFLDQNLSEKTKIVSVNQVSNALGVINPIEEIIAKVRTQSSALMVIDGAQSVPHFEIDVQKIDCDFFVFSGHKMYAPMGVGILYGKEEILEKMQPFHGGGEMIATCSFEKTTYAGLPFKLEAGTPNVGGNIALGAAVDFMKKVGIQNIRNHENALLEYAQKKLLEIDGLKIYGEKAKRAGVVSFNLEGVGIASDVGMILDKLGIAVRTGHHCTQPIMDFFNVAGTVRASFAVFNTLEEIDALAEGVKKAQRMLM
;
A
#
# COMPACT_ATOMS: atom_id res chain seq x y z
N MET A 1 -23.57 14.90 -0.61
CA MET A 1 -23.88 14.09 0.60
C MET A 1 -23.35 12.69 0.34
N PHE A 2 -22.75 12.03 1.33
CA PHE A 2 -22.27 10.65 1.16
C PHE A 2 -23.47 9.69 1.09
N ASP A 3 -23.65 9.03 -0.07
CA ASP A 3 -24.71 8.04 -0.27
C ASP A 3 -24.06 6.70 -0.65
N ILE A 4 -24.13 5.75 0.28
CA ILE A 4 -23.54 4.42 0.11
C ILE A 4 -24.15 3.65 -1.07
N LYS A 5 -25.45 3.83 -1.37
CA LYS A 5 -26.11 3.14 -2.47
C LYS A 5 -25.60 3.66 -3.82
N GLU A 6 -25.46 4.98 -3.95
CA GLU A 6 -24.89 5.62 -5.14
C GLU A 6 -23.45 5.20 -5.33
N ILE A 7 -22.62 5.21 -4.28
CA ILE A 7 -21.22 4.79 -4.35
C ILE A 7 -21.12 3.32 -4.75
N ARG A 8 -21.87 2.43 -4.08
CA ARG A 8 -21.84 0.99 -4.34
C ARG A 8 -22.25 0.65 -5.79
N SER A 9 -23.21 1.38 -6.37
CA SER A 9 -23.65 1.17 -7.75
C SER A 9 -22.55 1.41 -8.80
N GLN A 10 -21.48 2.13 -8.43
CA GLN A 10 -20.31 2.36 -9.29
C GLN A 10 -19.36 1.17 -9.35
N PHE A 11 -19.59 0.09 -8.58
CA PHE A 11 -18.72 -1.09 -8.55
C PHE A 11 -19.46 -2.31 -9.15
N PRO A 12 -19.39 -2.53 -10.46
CA PRO A 12 -20.19 -3.55 -11.16
C PRO A 12 -19.94 -4.97 -10.69
N ILE A 13 -18.73 -5.27 -10.21
CA ILE A 13 -18.37 -6.59 -9.69
C ILE A 13 -19.21 -7.01 -8.49
N LEU A 14 -19.73 -6.06 -7.71
CA LEU A 14 -20.55 -6.35 -6.53
C LEU A 14 -21.94 -6.90 -6.85
N ASN A 15 -22.34 -6.85 -8.12
CA ASN A 15 -23.61 -7.43 -8.61
C ASN A 15 -23.51 -8.94 -8.90
N GLN A 16 -22.32 -9.53 -8.71
CA GLN A 16 -22.10 -10.97 -8.97
C GLN A 16 -22.62 -11.85 -7.83
N GLN A 17 -22.81 -13.11 -8.17
CA GLN A 17 -23.04 -14.18 -7.20
C GLN A 17 -21.82 -15.11 -7.13
N VAL A 18 -21.46 -15.50 -5.92
CA VAL A 18 -20.41 -16.48 -5.63
C VAL A 18 -21.06 -17.63 -4.86
N ASN A 19 -20.90 -18.87 -5.35
CA ASN A 19 -21.54 -20.06 -4.79
C ASN A 19 -23.09 -19.93 -4.66
N GLY A 20 -23.73 -19.20 -5.61
CA GLY A 20 -25.18 -18.93 -5.59
C GLY A 20 -25.63 -17.96 -4.50
N LYS A 21 -24.73 -17.17 -3.92
CA LYS A 21 -24.97 -16.12 -2.93
C LYS A 21 -24.49 -14.78 -3.46
N PRO A 22 -25.12 -13.65 -3.08
CA PRO A 22 -24.58 -12.31 -3.40
C PRO A 22 -23.13 -12.19 -2.90
N LEU A 23 -22.26 -11.59 -3.70
CA LEU A 23 -20.87 -11.35 -3.32
C LEU A 23 -20.80 -10.33 -2.18
N ILE A 24 -20.16 -10.70 -1.09
CA ILE A 24 -19.71 -9.82 0.00
C ILE A 24 -18.18 -9.80 -0.05
N TYR A 25 -17.61 -8.68 -0.54
CA TYR A 25 -16.17 -8.56 -0.74
C TYR A 25 -15.48 -7.81 0.41
N LEU A 26 -14.76 -8.55 1.25
CA LEU A 26 -14.08 -8.07 2.45
C LEU A 26 -12.55 -8.35 2.41
N ASP A 27 -11.94 -8.40 1.21
CA ASP A 27 -10.48 -8.56 1.04
C ASP A 27 -9.84 -7.32 0.40
N ASN A 28 -10.30 -6.12 0.77
CA ASN A 28 -9.85 -4.84 0.19
C ASN A 28 -8.39 -4.51 0.50
N ALA A 29 -7.86 -4.93 1.65
CA ALA A 29 -6.45 -4.75 2.00
C ALA A 29 -5.50 -5.60 1.12
N ALA A 30 -6.00 -6.62 0.40
CA ALA A 30 -5.26 -7.31 -0.64
C ALA A 30 -5.35 -6.57 -1.98
N SER A 31 -6.57 -6.22 -2.41
CA SER A 31 -6.84 -5.40 -3.61
C SER A 31 -8.26 -4.84 -3.53
N SER A 32 -8.45 -3.53 -3.66
CA SER A 32 -9.79 -2.94 -3.74
C SER A 32 -10.46 -3.23 -5.10
N GLN A 33 -11.79 -3.14 -5.18
CA GLN A 33 -12.53 -3.21 -6.44
C GLN A 33 -12.45 -1.88 -7.20
N LYS A 34 -12.80 -1.89 -8.50
CA LYS A 34 -12.64 -0.73 -9.40
C LYS A 34 -13.99 -0.14 -9.73
N PRO A 35 -14.17 1.20 -9.56
CA PRO A 35 -15.38 1.87 -9.98
C PRO A 35 -15.45 1.98 -11.51
N ILE A 36 -16.67 2.14 -12.04
CA ILE A 36 -16.94 2.25 -13.48
C ILE A 36 -16.04 3.31 -14.12
N SER A 37 -15.88 4.48 -13.50
CA SER A 37 -15.05 5.57 -14.05
C SER A 37 -13.60 5.17 -14.31
N VAL A 38 -13.03 4.31 -13.48
CA VAL A 38 -11.66 3.78 -13.66
C VAL A 38 -11.62 2.75 -14.79
N LEU A 39 -12.63 1.87 -14.86
CA LEU A 39 -12.72 0.84 -15.90
C LEU A 39 -12.91 1.48 -17.28
N GLU A 40 -13.82 2.46 -17.39
CA GLU A 40 -14.08 3.20 -18.63
C GLU A 40 -12.86 4.01 -19.08
N THR A 41 -12.16 4.68 -18.16
CA THR A 41 -10.94 5.41 -18.50
C THR A 41 -9.87 4.48 -19.06
N TRP A 42 -9.68 3.30 -18.43
CA TRP A 42 -8.72 2.31 -18.89
C TRP A 42 -9.10 1.74 -20.26
N GLN A 43 -10.37 1.40 -20.49
CA GLN A 43 -10.90 0.92 -21.76
C GLN A 43 -10.75 1.97 -22.86
N LYS A 44 -11.16 3.21 -22.57
CA LYS A 44 -11.10 4.35 -23.52
C LYS A 44 -9.68 4.62 -24.00
N TYR A 45 -8.66 4.49 -23.13
CA TYR A 45 -7.28 4.62 -23.56
C TYR A 45 -6.95 3.67 -24.73
N TYR A 46 -7.31 2.40 -24.62
CA TYR A 46 -7.03 1.41 -25.67
C TYR A 46 -7.88 1.58 -26.92
N GLU A 47 -9.10 2.08 -26.79
CA GLU A 47 -10.01 2.27 -27.91
C GLU A 47 -9.72 3.54 -28.71
N GLU A 48 -9.25 4.61 -28.07
CA GLU A 48 -9.21 5.94 -28.70
C GLU A 48 -7.78 6.51 -28.87
N ILE A 49 -6.85 6.29 -27.91
CA ILE A 49 -5.55 7.00 -27.88
C ILE A 49 -4.34 6.09 -27.64
N ASN A 50 -4.49 4.77 -27.75
CA ASN A 50 -3.39 3.84 -27.48
C ASN A 50 -2.18 4.11 -28.40
N ALA A 51 -1.09 4.58 -27.78
CA ALA A 51 0.19 4.82 -28.43
C ALA A 51 1.33 4.78 -27.42
N ASN A 52 2.57 4.64 -27.91
CA ASN A 52 3.74 4.90 -27.06
C ASN A 52 3.84 6.39 -26.74
N VAL A 53 4.39 6.71 -25.57
CA VAL A 53 4.43 8.07 -24.99
C VAL A 53 5.81 8.74 -25.18
N HIS A 54 5.87 10.05 -24.96
CA HIS A 54 7.03 10.95 -24.92
C HIS A 54 7.80 11.15 -26.24
N ARG A 55 8.01 10.12 -27.07
CA ARG A 55 8.89 10.20 -28.26
C ARG A 55 8.16 10.24 -29.59
N GLY A 56 6.86 9.95 -29.62
CA GLY A 56 6.07 9.99 -30.84
C GLY A 56 5.65 11.41 -31.22
N ILE A 57 5.80 11.75 -32.51
CA ILE A 57 5.40 13.07 -33.04
C ILE A 57 3.95 13.07 -33.56
N HIS A 58 3.30 11.91 -33.68
CA HIS A 58 1.93 11.79 -34.16
C HIS A 58 0.91 12.04 -33.03
N THR A 59 -0.29 12.45 -33.43
CA THR A 59 -1.37 12.91 -32.55
C THR A 59 -1.66 11.93 -31.41
N LEU A 60 -1.78 10.62 -31.69
CA LEU A 60 -2.11 9.64 -30.63
C LEU A 60 -1.02 9.58 -29.57
N SER A 61 0.27 9.66 -29.94
CA SER A 61 1.36 9.69 -28.97
C SER A 61 1.33 10.95 -28.10
N GLN A 62 0.99 12.09 -28.69
CA GLN A 62 0.85 13.35 -27.94
C GLN A 62 -0.31 13.27 -26.94
N LEU A 63 -1.48 12.80 -27.37
CA LEU A 63 -2.65 12.62 -26.49
C LEU A 63 -2.38 11.62 -25.36
N ALA A 64 -1.77 10.47 -25.67
CA ALA A 64 -1.41 9.48 -24.65
C ALA A 64 -0.39 10.03 -23.63
N THR A 65 0.58 10.82 -24.09
CA THR A 65 1.56 11.50 -23.23
C THR A 65 0.89 12.51 -22.33
N GLU A 66 0.02 13.37 -22.90
CA GLU A 66 -0.71 14.38 -22.14
C GLU A 66 -1.56 13.76 -21.04
N GLU A 67 -2.35 12.72 -21.34
CA GLU A 67 -3.19 12.04 -20.37
C GLU A 67 -2.38 11.35 -19.25
N MET A 68 -1.24 10.73 -19.61
CA MET A 68 -0.36 10.10 -18.62
C MET A 68 0.28 11.13 -17.69
N GLU A 69 0.80 12.24 -18.24
CA GLU A 69 1.41 13.30 -17.43
C GLU A 69 0.36 14.08 -16.62
N ASN A 70 -0.88 14.22 -17.13
CA ASN A 70 -2.00 14.74 -16.33
C ASN A 70 -2.31 13.83 -15.14
N SER A 71 -2.21 12.51 -15.30
CA SER A 71 -2.35 11.57 -14.19
C SER A 71 -1.24 11.76 -13.14
N ARG A 72 0.02 11.96 -13.57
CA ARG A 72 1.14 12.28 -12.65
C ARG A 72 0.86 13.53 -11.84
N LYS A 73 0.37 14.60 -12.47
CA LYS A 73 -0.02 15.85 -11.79
C LYS A 73 -1.17 15.64 -10.81
N LYS A 74 -2.18 14.80 -11.16
CA LYS A 74 -3.26 14.45 -10.24
C LYS A 74 -2.73 13.75 -8.99
N VAL A 75 -1.80 12.80 -9.16
CA VAL A 75 -1.14 12.11 -8.04
C VAL A 75 -0.31 13.09 -7.22
N GLN A 76 0.50 13.94 -7.87
CA GLN A 76 1.30 14.98 -7.20
C GLN A 76 0.44 15.85 -6.27
N HIS A 77 -0.69 16.36 -6.78
CA HIS A 77 -1.62 17.14 -5.96
C HIS A 77 -2.32 16.31 -4.88
N PHE A 78 -2.58 15.02 -5.15
CA PHE A 78 -3.28 14.13 -4.23
C PHE A 78 -2.46 13.81 -2.98
N ILE A 79 -1.14 13.68 -3.12
CA ILE A 79 -0.22 13.45 -2.00
C ILE A 79 0.47 14.73 -1.52
N ASN A 80 0.12 15.89 -2.10
CA ASN A 80 0.75 17.20 -1.85
C ASN A 80 2.28 17.16 -2.04
N ALA A 81 2.79 16.50 -3.09
CA ALA A 81 4.20 16.61 -3.46
C ALA A 81 4.49 18.00 -4.06
N LYS A 82 5.72 18.50 -3.87
CA LYS A 82 6.12 19.84 -4.31
C LYS A 82 6.14 19.96 -5.84
N HIS A 83 6.66 18.94 -6.50
CA HIS A 83 6.82 18.88 -7.96
C HIS A 83 6.28 17.58 -8.53
N ASP A 84 5.79 17.59 -9.76
CA ASP A 84 5.30 16.39 -10.45
C ASP A 84 6.44 15.41 -10.76
N TYR A 85 7.64 15.87 -11.01
CA TYR A 85 8.82 15.03 -11.24
C TYR A 85 9.38 14.34 -9.95
N GLU A 86 8.82 14.63 -8.77
CA GLU A 86 9.05 13.86 -7.53
C GLU A 86 8.17 12.60 -7.46
N VAL A 87 7.24 12.44 -8.42
CA VAL A 87 6.32 11.30 -8.53
C VAL A 87 6.80 10.36 -9.61
N ILE A 88 7.30 9.20 -9.23
CA ILE A 88 7.83 8.16 -10.11
C ILE A 88 6.79 7.05 -10.26
N PHE A 89 6.40 6.71 -11.49
CA PHE A 89 5.56 5.57 -11.77
C PHE A 89 6.34 4.26 -11.59
N THR A 90 5.74 3.35 -10.84
CA THR A 90 6.25 2.00 -10.60
C THR A 90 5.15 0.96 -10.81
N ARG A 91 5.48 -0.32 -10.71
CA ARG A 91 4.47 -1.39 -10.75
C ARG A 91 3.75 -1.59 -9.42
N GLY A 92 4.17 -0.88 -8.36
CA GLY A 92 3.59 -0.96 -7.01
C GLY A 92 4.63 -0.72 -5.93
N THR A 93 4.19 -0.75 -4.68
CA THR A 93 5.02 -0.55 -3.47
C THR A 93 6.27 -1.43 -3.47
N THR A 94 6.15 -2.69 -3.84
CA THR A 94 7.29 -3.63 -3.87
C THR A 94 8.39 -3.13 -4.79
N GLU A 95 8.06 -2.68 -6.00
CA GLU A 95 9.06 -2.12 -6.91
C GLU A 95 9.63 -0.81 -6.38
N GLY A 96 8.79 0.08 -5.84
CA GLY A 96 9.25 1.35 -5.27
C GLY A 96 10.30 1.16 -4.17
N ILE A 97 10.06 0.26 -3.22
CA ILE A 97 11.04 -0.03 -2.15
C ILE A 97 12.30 -0.71 -2.70
N ASN A 98 12.17 -1.63 -3.65
CA ASN A 98 13.33 -2.24 -4.30
C ASN A 98 14.18 -1.21 -5.08
N LEU A 99 13.53 -0.26 -5.76
CA LEU A 99 14.20 0.85 -6.45
C LEU A 99 15.03 1.67 -5.45
N ILE A 100 14.44 2.07 -4.31
CA ILE A 100 15.15 2.80 -3.25
C ILE A 100 16.35 1.98 -2.76
N ALA A 101 16.13 0.73 -2.36
CA ALA A 101 17.17 -0.14 -1.79
C ALA A 101 18.31 -0.43 -2.77
N TYR A 102 17.99 -0.62 -4.06
CA TYR A 102 18.99 -0.84 -5.10
C TYR A 102 19.81 0.43 -5.38
N SER A 103 19.12 1.54 -5.62
CA SER A 103 19.75 2.79 -6.02
C SER A 103 20.63 3.38 -4.92
N LEU A 104 20.20 3.35 -3.67
CA LEU A 104 20.99 3.80 -2.52
C LEU A 104 22.16 2.85 -2.25
N GLY A 105 21.97 1.54 -2.38
CA GLY A 105 23.05 0.55 -2.23
C GLY A 105 24.17 0.69 -3.26
N ASN A 106 23.82 1.07 -4.50
CA ASN A 106 24.80 1.25 -5.57
C ASN A 106 25.47 2.64 -5.60
N SER A 107 24.94 3.60 -4.84
CA SER A 107 25.51 4.95 -4.75
C SER A 107 26.58 5.11 -3.67
N ASN A 108 27.02 4.03 -3.02
CA ASN A 108 27.87 4.04 -1.84
C ASN A 108 27.30 4.83 -0.63
N PHE A 109 26.01 5.06 -0.63
CA PHE A 109 25.30 5.71 0.49
C PHE A 109 25.25 4.78 1.72
N ILE A 110 25.09 3.48 1.48
CA ILE A 110 25.07 2.44 2.53
C ILE A 110 26.42 1.70 2.52
N LYS A 111 27.06 1.63 3.67
CA LYS A 111 28.35 0.98 3.88
C LYS A 111 28.27 -0.15 4.89
N LYS A 112 29.35 -0.92 4.99
CA LYS A 112 29.50 -1.94 6.04
C LYS A 112 29.32 -1.31 7.43
N ASP A 113 28.60 -2.00 8.30
CA ASP A 113 28.26 -1.59 9.67
C ASP A 113 27.33 -0.38 9.79
N ASP A 114 26.83 0.19 8.67
CA ASP A 114 25.69 1.09 8.70
C ASP A 114 24.41 0.33 9.13
N GLU A 115 23.38 1.06 9.53
CA GLU A 115 22.19 0.49 10.11
C GLU A 115 20.93 0.90 9.32
N ILE A 116 20.05 -0.07 9.10
CA ILE A 116 18.71 0.13 8.55
C ILE A 116 17.72 -0.29 9.62
N ILE A 117 16.77 0.58 9.95
CA ILE A 117 15.73 0.30 10.94
C ILE A 117 14.40 0.11 10.22
N ILE A 118 13.70 -0.99 10.51
CA ILE A 118 12.32 -1.24 10.07
C ILE A 118 11.43 -1.51 11.27
N SER A 119 10.11 -1.59 11.09
CA SER A 119 9.23 -1.99 12.18
C SER A 119 8.90 -3.50 12.14
N TYR A 120 8.43 -4.04 13.25
CA TYR A 120 7.95 -5.41 13.32
C TYR A 120 6.65 -5.62 12.53
N LEU A 121 5.95 -4.55 12.19
CA LEU A 121 4.66 -4.57 11.48
C LEU A 121 4.78 -4.57 9.96
N GLU A 122 5.99 -4.73 9.41
CA GLU A 122 6.22 -4.55 7.98
C GLU A 122 5.67 -5.71 7.14
N HIS A 123 5.13 -5.34 5.97
CA HIS A 123 4.88 -6.28 4.88
C HIS A 123 6.22 -6.81 4.32
N HIS A 124 6.26 -8.02 3.79
CA HIS A 124 7.47 -8.62 3.20
C HIS A 124 8.15 -7.68 2.18
N SER A 125 7.40 -6.86 1.43
CA SER A 125 7.97 -5.86 0.50
C SER A 125 8.78 -4.76 1.19
N ASN A 126 8.60 -4.55 2.49
CA ASN A 126 9.38 -3.60 3.31
C ASN A 126 10.30 -4.31 4.33
N ILE A 127 10.55 -5.59 4.14
CA ILE A 127 11.54 -6.38 4.91
C ILE A 127 12.63 -6.88 3.96
N VAL A 128 12.23 -7.66 2.95
CA VAL A 128 13.15 -8.42 2.09
C VAL A 128 14.13 -7.53 1.31
N PRO A 129 13.73 -6.40 0.70
CA PRO A 129 14.67 -5.52 0.00
C PRO A 129 15.80 -5.00 0.91
N TRP A 130 15.46 -4.71 2.18
CA TRP A 130 16.43 -4.24 3.16
C TRP A 130 17.37 -5.37 3.63
N GLN A 131 16.88 -6.59 3.79
CA GLN A 131 17.72 -7.77 4.05
C GLN A 131 18.71 -7.98 2.90
N MET A 132 18.22 -7.98 1.65
CA MET A 132 19.08 -8.10 0.46
C MET A 132 20.13 -6.96 0.37
N LEU A 133 19.76 -5.74 0.77
CA LEU A 133 20.70 -4.62 0.82
C LEU A 133 21.76 -4.83 1.90
N CYS A 134 21.37 -5.25 3.11
CA CYS A 134 22.29 -5.57 4.20
C CYS A 134 23.28 -6.69 3.82
N GLU A 135 22.80 -7.76 3.19
CA GLU A 135 23.65 -8.86 2.70
C GLU A 135 24.72 -8.37 1.71
N ARG A 136 24.32 -7.47 0.80
CA ARG A 136 25.21 -6.92 -0.25
C ARG A 136 26.25 -5.96 0.30
N THR A 137 25.88 -5.15 1.29
CA THR A 137 26.73 -4.04 1.77
C THR A 137 27.43 -4.33 3.08
N GLY A 138 26.99 -5.33 3.85
CA GLY A 138 27.43 -5.59 5.21
C GLY A 138 26.81 -4.65 6.25
N ALA A 139 25.76 -3.93 5.90
CA ALA A 139 24.94 -3.17 6.83
C ALA A 139 24.11 -4.08 7.74
N LYS A 140 23.55 -3.53 8.81
CA LYS A 140 22.79 -4.26 9.83
C LYS A 140 21.33 -3.86 9.82
N LEU A 141 20.44 -4.85 9.83
CA LEU A 141 19.02 -4.63 9.97
C LEU A 141 18.63 -4.63 11.46
N LYS A 142 17.93 -3.60 11.91
CA LYS A 142 17.34 -3.49 13.24
C LYS A 142 15.82 -3.40 13.12
N VAL A 143 15.10 -3.88 14.12
CA VAL A 143 13.63 -3.97 14.07
C VAL A 143 13.04 -3.31 15.31
N ILE A 144 12.18 -2.30 15.13
CA ILE A 144 11.39 -1.68 16.19
C ILE A 144 10.37 -2.72 16.69
N PRO A 145 10.43 -3.13 17.97
CA PRO A 145 9.52 -4.14 18.50
C PRO A 145 8.09 -3.62 18.67
N ILE A 146 7.16 -4.57 18.89
CA ILE A 146 5.76 -4.30 19.23
C ILE A 146 5.42 -4.84 20.62
N ASP A 147 4.35 -4.30 21.18
CA ASP A 147 3.72 -4.87 22.38
C ASP A 147 2.66 -5.95 22.02
N GLU A 148 2.01 -6.53 23.02
CA GLU A 148 0.95 -7.53 22.85
C GLU A 148 -0.29 -7.03 22.12
N ASN A 149 -0.44 -5.71 21.93
CA ASN A 149 -1.50 -5.08 21.16
C ASN A 149 -1.06 -4.72 19.72
N GLY A 150 0.18 -5.05 19.34
CA GLY A 150 0.75 -4.72 18.05
C GLY A 150 1.14 -3.24 17.91
N ILE A 151 1.35 -2.53 19.03
CA ILE A 151 1.75 -1.12 19.04
C ILE A 151 3.28 -1.04 19.09
N LEU A 152 3.88 -0.18 18.23
CA LEU A 152 5.33 0.00 18.18
C LEU A 152 5.88 0.56 19.50
N GLN A 153 6.97 -0.03 20.00
CA GLN A 153 7.69 0.45 21.16
C GLN A 153 8.75 1.48 20.75
N LEU A 154 8.36 2.75 20.70
CA LEU A 154 9.18 3.83 20.15
C LEU A 154 10.41 4.20 20.97
N ASP A 155 10.48 3.79 22.25
CA ASP A 155 11.70 3.92 23.09
C ASP A 155 12.89 3.20 22.46
N PHE A 156 12.64 2.20 21.61
CA PHE A 156 13.66 1.54 20.82
C PHE A 156 14.44 2.54 19.94
N LEU A 157 13.78 3.52 19.35
CA LEU A 157 14.43 4.55 18.52
C LEU A 157 15.40 5.39 19.34
N ASP A 158 15.00 5.81 20.55
CA ASP A 158 15.84 6.62 21.44
C ASP A 158 17.15 5.92 21.83
N GLN A 159 17.12 4.57 21.87
CA GLN A 159 18.27 3.74 22.23
C GLN A 159 19.10 3.29 21.03
N ASN A 160 18.55 3.29 19.84
CA ASN A 160 19.16 2.64 18.67
C ASN A 160 19.46 3.57 17.50
N LEU A 161 18.92 4.80 17.48
CA LEU A 161 19.30 5.81 16.49
C LEU A 161 20.73 6.29 16.73
N SER A 162 21.50 6.39 15.67
CA SER A 162 22.90 6.87 15.69
C SER A 162 23.29 7.43 14.34
N GLU A 163 24.52 7.96 14.22
CA GLU A 163 25.09 8.40 12.93
C GLU A 163 25.25 7.25 11.92
N LYS A 164 25.26 6.00 12.41
CA LYS A 164 25.26 4.80 11.55
C LYS A 164 23.91 4.49 10.95
N THR A 165 22.82 4.98 11.53
CA THR A 165 21.48 4.79 10.98
C THR A 165 21.34 5.60 9.71
N LYS A 166 21.13 4.92 8.57
CA LYS A 166 21.02 5.54 7.25
C LYS A 166 19.60 5.55 6.71
N ILE A 167 18.80 4.56 7.09
CA ILE A 167 17.41 4.41 6.64
C ILE A 167 16.56 3.99 7.83
N VAL A 168 15.39 4.61 7.94
CA VAL A 168 14.27 4.14 8.77
C VAL A 168 13.08 3.95 7.84
N SER A 169 12.63 2.69 7.68
CA SER A 169 11.54 2.34 6.77
C SER A 169 10.40 1.70 7.53
N VAL A 170 9.23 2.34 7.53
CA VAL A 170 8.06 1.90 8.30
C VAL A 170 6.77 2.04 7.51
N ASN A 171 5.82 1.12 7.71
CA ASN A 171 4.49 1.29 7.16
C ASN A 171 3.68 2.28 8.02
N GLN A 172 2.81 3.05 7.35
CA GLN A 172 1.89 3.95 8.06
C GLN A 172 0.70 3.19 8.65
N VAL A 173 0.27 2.10 7.98
CA VAL A 173 -0.81 1.21 8.45
C VAL A 173 -0.41 -0.24 8.18
N SER A 174 -0.50 -1.07 9.20
CA SER A 174 -0.23 -2.51 9.07
C SER A 174 -1.30 -3.19 8.22
N ASN A 175 -0.89 -3.89 7.16
CA ASN A 175 -1.80 -4.66 6.33
C ASN A 175 -2.37 -5.91 7.02
N ALA A 176 -1.71 -6.41 8.06
CA ALA A 176 -2.18 -7.57 8.82
C ALA A 176 -3.15 -7.17 9.93
N LEU A 177 -2.82 -6.16 10.73
CA LEU A 177 -3.57 -5.79 11.93
C LEU A 177 -4.44 -4.54 11.75
N GLY A 178 -4.18 -3.74 10.71
CA GLY A 178 -4.80 -2.43 10.51
C GLY A 178 -4.24 -1.35 11.45
N VAL A 179 -3.28 -1.67 12.31
CA VAL A 179 -2.69 -0.73 13.27
C VAL A 179 -2.09 0.47 12.55
N ILE A 180 -2.45 1.67 13.02
CA ILE A 180 -1.94 2.95 12.52
C ILE A 180 -0.70 3.32 13.31
N ASN A 181 0.44 3.41 12.64
CA ASN A 181 1.70 3.81 13.24
C ASN A 181 1.80 5.34 13.33
N PRO A 182 2.38 5.89 14.42
CA PRO A 182 2.51 7.32 14.65
C PRO A 182 3.71 7.90 13.85
N ILE A 183 3.53 8.05 12.53
CA ILE A 183 4.60 8.41 11.59
C ILE A 183 5.22 9.77 11.92
N GLU A 184 4.41 10.77 12.28
CA GLU A 184 4.93 12.10 12.65
C GLU A 184 5.87 12.03 13.87
N GLU A 185 5.54 11.20 14.87
CA GLU A 185 6.39 11.01 16.06
C GLU A 185 7.68 10.28 15.71
N ILE A 186 7.59 9.22 14.87
CA ILE A 186 8.77 8.47 14.41
C ILE A 186 9.71 9.39 13.65
N ILE A 187 9.21 10.19 12.72
CA ILE A 187 10.01 11.13 11.94
C ILE A 187 10.64 12.19 12.84
N ALA A 188 9.89 12.78 13.77
CA ALA A 188 10.42 13.75 14.71
C ALA A 188 11.61 13.19 15.52
N LYS A 189 11.51 11.96 16.02
CA LYS A 189 12.62 11.26 16.71
C LYS A 189 13.83 11.07 15.79
N VAL A 190 13.60 10.60 14.55
CA VAL A 190 14.69 10.38 13.58
C VAL A 190 15.38 11.68 13.22
N ARG A 191 14.64 12.74 12.92
CA ARG A 191 15.20 14.05 12.53
C ARG A 191 16.01 14.72 13.65
N THR A 192 15.67 14.45 14.92
CA THR A 192 16.41 15.03 16.05
C THR A 192 17.69 14.29 16.40
N GLN A 193 17.79 12.99 16.05
CA GLN A 193 18.86 12.12 16.53
C GLN A 193 19.76 11.58 15.41
N SER A 194 19.34 11.68 14.15
CA SER A 194 20.10 11.16 13.01
C SER A 194 19.80 11.90 11.71
N SER A 195 20.61 11.66 10.69
CA SER A 195 20.38 12.09 9.31
C SER A 195 19.78 10.97 8.43
N ALA A 196 19.17 9.95 9.04
CA ALA A 196 18.61 8.82 8.33
C ALA A 196 17.48 9.24 7.40
N LEU A 197 17.42 8.61 6.22
CA LEU A 197 16.31 8.78 5.28
C LEU A 197 15.07 8.05 5.79
N MET A 198 13.93 8.72 5.71
CA MET A 198 12.62 8.20 6.09
C MET A 198 11.88 7.65 4.88
N VAL A 199 11.63 6.34 4.87
CA VAL A 199 10.83 5.64 3.86
C VAL A 199 9.51 5.23 4.48
N ILE A 200 8.40 5.70 3.92
CA ILE A 200 7.05 5.37 4.39
C ILE A 200 6.36 4.45 3.39
N ASP A 201 6.00 3.24 3.83
CA ASP A 201 5.07 2.38 3.09
C ASP A 201 3.64 2.85 3.36
N GLY A 202 3.08 3.54 2.37
CA GLY A 202 1.72 4.08 2.36
C GLY A 202 0.68 3.16 1.71
N ALA A 203 1.03 1.91 1.39
CA ALA A 203 0.15 1.02 0.63
C ALA A 203 -1.23 0.79 1.28
N GLN A 204 -1.30 0.84 2.59
CA GLN A 204 -2.55 0.70 3.35
C GLN A 204 -3.08 2.02 3.90
N SER A 205 -2.35 3.12 3.77
CA SER A 205 -2.83 4.43 4.27
C SER A 205 -3.51 5.25 3.18
N VAL A 206 -2.99 5.23 1.97
CA VAL A 206 -3.52 6.01 0.84
C VAL A 206 -5.03 5.80 0.60
N PRO A 207 -5.60 4.58 0.72
CA PRO A 207 -7.03 4.40 0.56
C PRO A 207 -7.89 5.07 1.65
N HIS A 208 -7.31 5.32 2.84
CA HIS A 208 -8.05 5.66 4.07
C HIS A 208 -7.80 7.07 4.58
N PHE A 209 -6.68 7.71 4.19
CA PHE A 209 -6.23 8.98 4.75
C PHE A 209 -5.90 10.00 3.68
N GLU A 210 -6.04 11.28 4.02
CA GLU A 210 -5.40 12.36 3.31
C GLU A 210 -3.88 12.27 3.51
N ILE A 211 -3.14 12.30 2.42
CA ILE A 211 -1.68 12.20 2.44
C ILE A 211 -1.09 13.57 2.09
N ASP A 212 -0.22 14.05 2.94
CA ASP A 212 0.55 15.27 2.74
C ASP A 212 2.03 14.96 3.00
N VAL A 213 2.76 14.61 1.95
CA VAL A 213 4.16 14.21 2.07
C VAL A 213 5.08 15.33 2.55
N GLN A 214 4.71 16.61 2.27
CA GLN A 214 5.45 17.76 2.76
C GLN A 214 5.27 17.94 4.27
N LYS A 215 4.04 17.81 4.77
CA LYS A 215 3.73 17.89 6.21
C LYS A 215 4.32 16.69 6.98
N ILE A 216 4.24 15.50 6.43
CA ILE A 216 4.83 14.27 6.99
C ILE A 216 6.36 14.42 7.08
N ASP A 217 6.99 15.17 6.16
CA ASP A 217 8.45 15.34 6.02
C ASP A 217 9.19 14.00 5.79
N CYS A 218 8.58 13.06 5.07
CA CYS A 218 9.26 11.84 4.66
C CYS A 218 10.17 12.12 3.46
N ASP A 219 11.21 11.31 3.31
CA ASP A 219 12.13 11.39 2.16
C ASP A 219 11.61 10.57 0.98
N PHE A 220 10.91 9.47 1.29
CA PHE A 220 10.21 8.62 0.32
C PHE A 220 8.84 8.20 0.86
N PHE A 221 7.89 8.12 -0.05
CA PHE A 221 6.55 7.57 0.22
C PHE A 221 6.14 6.64 -0.93
N VAL A 222 5.75 5.41 -0.63
CA VAL A 222 5.45 4.41 -1.66
C VAL A 222 4.05 3.83 -1.48
N PHE A 223 3.33 3.61 -2.60
CA PHE A 223 2.03 2.96 -2.55
C PHE A 223 1.67 2.24 -3.86
N SER A 224 0.65 1.40 -3.79
CA SER A 224 0.15 0.59 -4.91
C SER A 224 -1.24 1.03 -5.32
N GLY A 225 -1.46 1.27 -6.61
CA GLY A 225 -2.73 1.71 -7.16
C GLY A 225 -3.88 0.72 -6.92
N HIS A 226 -3.60 -0.59 -7.00
CA HIS A 226 -4.64 -1.62 -6.86
C HIS A 226 -5.34 -1.67 -5.50
N LYS A 227 -4.81 -1.00 -4.48
CA LYS A 227 -5.43 -0.87 -3.15
C LYS A 227 -6.28 0.40 -3.02
N MET A 228 -6.07 1.38 -3.89
CA MET A 228 -6.80 2.64 -3.95
C MET A 228 -7.68 2.77 -5.19
N TYR A 229 -8.39 1.69 -5.54
CA TYR A 229 -9.36 1.60 -6.64
C TYR A 229 -8.78 1.64 -8.06
N ALA A 230 -7.45 1.76 -8.25
CA ALA A 230 -6.78 1.74 -9.54
C ALA A 230 -6.42 0.32 -10.02
N PRO A 231 -6.00 0.13 -11.29
CA PRO A 231 -5.58 -1.16 -11.81
C PRO A 231 -4.37 -1.76 -11.07
N MET A 232 -4.18 -3.09 -11.22
CA MET A 232 -2.96 -3.77 -10.81
C MET A 232 -1.77 -3.39 -11.72
N GLY A 233 -0.54 -3.56 -11.22
CA GLY A 233 0.68 -3.28 -11.99
C GLY A 233 0.95 -1.79 -12.16
N VAL A 234 0.41 -0.96 -11.26
CA VAL A 234 0.64 0.48 -11.16
C VAL A 234 0.86 0.85 -9.69
N GLY A 235 1.82 1.70 -9.44
CA GLY A 235 2.09 2.29 -8.15
C GLY A 235 2.94 3.54 -8.27
N ILE A 236 3.22 4.13 -7.13
CA ILE A 236 3.96 5.39 -7.02
C ILE A 236 5.10 5.22 -6.03
N LEU A 237 6.23 5.78 -6.40
CA LEU A 237 7.29 6.20 -5.51
C LEU A 237 7.36 7.72 -5.55
N TYR A 238 7.05 8.37 -4.43
CA TYR A 238 7.41 9.75 -4.17
C TYR A 238 8.81 9.79 -3.55
N GLY A 239 9.63 10.75 -3.95
CA GLY A 239 10.90 11.04 -3.30
C GLY A 239 11.24 12.52 -3.41
N LYS A 240 11.92 13.08 -2.38
CA LYS A 240 12.42 14.46 -2.44
C LYS A 240 13.41 14.63 -3.59
N GLU A 241 13.28 15.71 -4.36
CA GLU A 241 14.10 16.01 -5.55
C GLU A 241 15.61 15.82 -5.29
N GLU A 242 16.11 16.42 -4.21
CA GLU A 242 17.54 16.39 -3.89
C GLU A 242 18.08 14.98 -3.59
N ILE A 243 17.21 14.02 -3.27
CA ILE A 243 17.58 12.62 -3.05
C ILE A 243 17.46 11.85 -4.36
N LEU A 244 16.34 12.02 -5.07
CA LEU A 244 16.14 11.38 -6.39
C LEU A 244 17.23 11.72 -7.39
N GLU A 245 17.73 12.98 -7.39
CA GLU A 245 18.82 13.42 -8.25
C GLU A 245 20.13 12.66 -7.97
N LYS A 246 20.38 12.23 -6.73
CA LYS A 246 21.58 11.48 -6.33
C LYS A 246 21.44 9.97 -6.54
N MET A 247 20.21 9.47 -6.71
CA MET A 247 19.96 8.04 -6.89
C MET A 247 20.49 7.55 -8.23
N GLN A 248 21.07 6.35 -8.23
CA GLN A 248 21.45 5.65 -9.47
C GLN A 248 20.20 5.03 -10.11
N PRO A 249 20.13 4.94 -11.44
CA PRO A 249 19.04 4.24 -12.11
C PRO A 249 18.89 2.80 -11.60
N PHE A 250 17.65 2.33 -11.49
CA PHE A 250 17.33 0.96 -11.08
C PHE A 250 17.33 0.02 -12.27
N HIS A 251 16.60 0.40 -13.31
CA HIS A 251 16.57 -0.31 -14.58
C HIS A 251 17.28 0.51 -15.66
N GLY A 252 17.92 -0.17 -16.59
CA GLY A 252 18.51 0.44 -17.79
C GLY A 252 17.69 0.09 -19.03
N GLY A 253 17.50 1.06 -19.93
CA GLY A 253 16.75 0.84 -21.16
C GLY A 253 16.45 2.13 -21.91
N GLY A 254 15.40 2.11 -22.73
CA GLY A 254 14.86 3.32 -23.36
C GLY A 254 14.21 4.24 -22.33
N GLU A 255 13.80 5.41 -22.76
CA GLU A 255 13.18 6.51 -21.99
C GLU A 255 14.12 7.17 -20.96
N MET A 256 14.84 6.41 -20.15
CA MET A 256 15.65 6.87 -19.03
C MET A 256 17.02 7.47 -19.41
N ILE A 257 17.37 7.47 -20.69
CA ILE A 257 18.66 7.95 -21.22
C ILE A 257 18.52 9.33 -21.87
N ALA A 258 19.55 10.18 -21.74
CA ALA A 258 19.74 11.39 -22.55
C ALA A 258 20.57 11.04 -23.80
N THR A 259 21.71 10.33 -23.64
CA THR A 259 22.53 9.84 -24.74
C THR A 259 23.01 8.43 -24.46
N CYS A 260 23.25 7.62 -25.49
CA CYS A 260 23.80 6.28 -25.39
C CYS A 260 24.78 6.00 -26.51
N SER A 261 26.01 5.58 -26.16
CA SER A 261 26.99 4.99 -27.07
C SER A 261 27.46 3.66 -26.53
N PHE A 262 28.29 2.94 -27.26
CA PHE A 262 28.90 1.70 -26.72
C PHE A 262 29.87 1.96 -25.56
N GLU A 263 30.43 3.17 -25.47
CA GLU A 263 31.40 3.54 -24.45
C GLU A 263 30.74 4.12 -23.19
N LYS A 264 29.65 4.87 -23.36
CA LYS A 264 29.03 5.61 -22.25
C LYS A 264 27.56 5.93 -22.50
N THR A 265 26.80 5.89 -21.42
CA THR A 265 25.41 6.38 -21.36
C THR A 265 25.31 7.56 -20.39
N THR A 266 24.53 8.57 -20.75
CA THR A 266 24.08 9.63 -19.86
C THR A 266 22.57 9.50 -19.65
N TYR A 267 22.09 9.89 -18.48
CA TYR A 267 20.70 9.67 -18.08
C TYR A 267 19.85 10.92 -18.29
N ALA A 268 18.54 10.71 -18.47
CA ALA A 268 17.55 11.77 -18.52
C ALA A 268 17.39 12.44 -17.14
N GLY A 269 16.74 13.58 -17.09
CA GLY A 269 16.31 14.21 -15.85
C GLY A 269 15.16 13.44 -15.15
N LEU A 270 14.80 13.88 -13.97
CA LEU A 270 13.63 13.36 -13.26
C LEU A 270 12.33 13.70 -14.04
N PRO A 271 11.34 12.84 -13.99
CA PRO A 271 11.28 11.53 -13.33
C PRO A 271 11.89 10.41 -14.18
N PHE A 272 12.14 10.64 -15.47
CA PHE A 272 12.42 9.65 -16.51
C PHE A 272 13.65 8.81 -16.23
N LYS A 273 14.68 9.36 -15.59
CA LYS A 273 15.87 8.62 -15.17
C LYS A 273 15.54 7.36 -14.34
N LEU A 274 14.39 7.34 -13.66
CA LEU A 274 13.94 6.25 -12.79
C LEU A 274 12.77 5.44 -13.40
N GLU A 275 12.35 5.79 -14.62
CA GLU A 275 11.26 5.14 -15.37
C GLU A 275 11.78 4.56 -16.69
N ALA A 276 12.39 3.37 -16.64
CA ALA A 276 12.99 2.74 -17.81
C ALA A 276 11.98 1.92 -18.61
N GLY A 277 12.03 2.07 -19.94
CA GLY A 277 11.20 1.32 -20.88
C GLY A 277 9.79 1.89 -21.05
N THR A 278 9.00 1.32 -21.97
CA THR A 278 7.61 1.74 -22.17
C THR A 278 6.79 1.47 -20.91
N PRO A 279 6.16 2.51 -20.31
CA PRO A 279 5.41 2.35 -19.06
C PRO A 279 4.05 1.70 -19.29
N ASN A 280 3.36 1.34 -18.20
CA ASN A 280 1.96 0.94 -18.23
C ASN A 280 1.05 2.18 -18.42
N VAL A 281 1.02 2.74 -19.64
CA VAL A 281 0.34 4.01 -19.94
C VAL A 281 -1.13 3.98 -19.53
N GLY A 282 -1.89 2.98 -19.99
CA GLY A 282 -3.32 2.86 -19.66
C GLY A 282 -3.56 2.71 -18.16
N GLY A 283 -2.71 1.94 -17.47
CA GLY A 283 -2.79 1.78 -16.02
C GLY A 283 -2.48 3.08 -15.27
N ASN A 284 -1.48 3.85 -15.70
CA ASN A 284 -1.12 5.13 -15.11
C ASN A 284 -2.23 6.18 -15.32
N ILE A 285 -2.84 6.24 -16.51
CA ILE A 285 -4.01 7.10 -16.78
C ILE A 285 -5.20 6.72 -15.88
N ALA A 286 -5.48 5.43 -15.75
CA ALA A 286 -6.55 4.93 -14.89
C ALA A 286 -6.29 5.16 -13.38
N LEU A 287 -5.02 5.27 -12.94
CA LEU A 287 -4.67 5.71 -11.59
C LEU A 287 -5.14 7.16 -11.35
N GLY A 288 -4.98 8.04 -12.34
CA GLY A 288 -5.51 9.40 -12.28
C GLY A 288 -7.04 9.43 -12.11
N ALA A 289 -7.76 8.54 -12.80
CA ALA A 289 -9.20 8.40 -12.62
C ALA A 289 -9.59 7.88 -11.22
N ALA A 290 -8.78 7.00 -10.63
CA ALA A 290 -8.99 6.56 -9.25
C ALA A 290 -8.79 7.69 -8.23
N VAL A 291 -7.80 8.56 -8.45
CA VAL A 291 -7.61 9.78 -7.66
C VAL A 291 -8.83 10.70 -7.76
N ASP A 292 -9.35 10.92 -8.97
CA ASP A 292 -10.55 11.73 -9.18
C ASP A 292 -11.77 11.13 -8.48
N PHE A 293 -11.95 9.80 -8.53
CA PHE A 293 -13.01 9.10 -7.81
C PHE A 293 -12.89 9.35 -6.30
N MET A 294 -11.72 9.15 -5.70
CA MET A 294 -11.51 9.34 -4.28
C MET A 294 -11.75 10.80 -3.85
N LYS A 295 -11.28 11.76 -4.65
CA LYS A 295 -11.56 13.20 -4.41
C LYS A 295 -13.04 13.53 -4.50
N LYS A 296 -13.76 12.97 -5.47
CA LYS A 296 -15.22 13.17 -5.65
C LYS A 296 -16.01 12.64 -4.45
N VAL A 297 -15.67 11.46 -3.95
CA VAL A 297 -16.28 10.90 -2.73
C VAL A 297 -15.89 11.70 -1.50
N GLY A 298 -14.66 12.18 -1.46
CA GLY A 298 -14.04 12.88 -0.33
C GLY A 298 -13.36 11.92 0.64
N ILE A 299 -12.04 12.09 0.82
CA ILE A 299 -11.23 11.19 1.67
C ILE A 299 -11.77 11.12 3.10
N GLN A 300 -12.22 12.25 3.67
CA GLN A 300 -12.79 12.27 5.01
C GLN A 300 -14.11 11.48 5.09
N ASN A 301 -14.92 11.48 4.03
CA ASN A 301 -16.14 10.67 3.98
C ASN A 301 -15.80 9.18 3.91
N ILE A 302 -14.81 8.80 3.08
CA ILE A 302 -14.29 7.43 3.01
C ILE A 302 -13.85 6.98 4.40
N ARG A 303 -12.98 7.74 5.05
CA ARG A 303 -12.46 7.44 6.38
C ARG A 303 -13.56 7.29 7.43
N ASN A 304 -14.51 8.23 7.47
CA ASN A 304 -15.61 8.19 8.44
C ASN A 304 -16.48 6.95 8.25
N HIS A 305 -16.79 6.61 7.00
CA HIS A 305 -17.57 5.43 6.67
C HIS A 305 -16.82 4.14 7.07
N GLU A 306 -15.56 4.00 6.69
CA GLU A 306 -14.75 2.82 6.99
C GLU A 306 -14.48 2.67 8.49
N ASN A 307 -14.32 3.76 9.23
CA ASN A 307 -14.23 3.72 10.70
C ASN A 307 -15.52 3.20 11.33
N ALA A 308 -16.70 3.66 10.86
CA ALA A 308 -17.99 3.15 11.35
C ALA A 308 -18.15 1.65 11.07
N LEU A 309 -17.71 1.18 9.87
CA LEU A 309 -17.69 -0.24 9.54
C LEU A 309 -16.77 -1.03 10.47
N LEU A 310 -15.56 -0.51 10.71
CA LEU A 310 -14.56 -1.15 11.57
C LEU A 310 -15.03 -1.28 13.02
N GLU A 311 -15.57 -0.21 13.59
CA GLU A 311 -16.13 -0.20 14.95
C GLU A 311 -17.29 -1.19 15.08
N TYR A 312 -18.19 -1.21 14.08
CA TYR A 312 -19.31 -2.12 14.06
C TYR A 312 -18.86 -3.59 13.92
N ALA A 313 -17.89 -3.85 13.03
CA ALA A 313 -17.31 -5.19 12.86
C ALA A 313 -16.62 -5.69 14.14
N GLN A 314 -15.85 -4.84 14.80
CA GLN A 314 -15.23 -5.18 16.07
C GLN A 314 -16.26 -5.56 17.12
N LYS A 315 -17.31 -4.74 17.28
CA LYS A 315 -18.40 -5.02 18.22
C LYS A 315 -19.06 -6.36 17.92
N LYS A 316 -19.44 -6.61 16.67
CA LYS A 316 -20.16 -7.83 16.26
C LYS A 316 -19.32 -9.10 16.38
N LEU A 317 -18.04 -9.00 16.06
CA LEU A 317 -17.13 -10.14 16.17
C LEU A 317 -16.81 -10.48 17.62
N LEU A 318 -16.68 -9.50 18.52
CA LEU A 318 -16.45 -9.73 19.96
C LEU A 318 -17.68 -10.29 20.68
N GLU A 319 -18.89 -10.27 20.09
CA GLU A 319 -20.07 -10.99 20.59
C GLU A 319 -19.98 -12.52 20.38
N ILE A 320 -18.94 -13.00 19.66
CA ILE A 320 -18.76 -14.44 19.38
C ILE A 320 -17.80 -15.04 20.43
N ASP A 321 -18.31 -15.99 21.19
CA ASP A 321 -17.51 -16.65 22.22
C ASP A 321 -16.24 -17.31 21.63
N GLY A 322 -15.10 -17.12 22.30
CA GLY A 322 -13.80 -17.65 21.86
C GLY A 322 -13.22 -16.96 20.62
N LEU A 323 -13.79 -15.83 20.15
CA LEU A 323 -13.17 -15.05 19.09
C LEU A 323 -12.13 -14.09 19.68
N LYS A 324 -10.91 -14.13 19.14
CA LYS A 324 -9.82 -13.22 19.49
C LYS A 324 -9.50 -12.30 18.31
N ILE A 325 -9.54 -10.98 18.53
CA ILE A 325 -9.09 -9.97 17.57
C ILE A 325 -7.63 -9.60 17.91
N TYR A 326 -6.76 -9.56 16.88
CA TYR A 326 -5.38 -9.11 17.01
C TYR A 326 -5.28 -7.61 16.79
N GLY A 327 -4.55 -6.91 17.65
CA GLY A 327 -4.45 -5.45 17.62
C GLY A 327 -5.73 -4.74 18.09
N GLU A 328 -6.56 -5.38 18.90
CA GLU A 328 -7.89 -4.88 19.31
C GLU A 328 -7.83 -3.49 19.96
N LYS A 329 -6.85 -3.23 20.83
CA LYS A 329 -6.73 -1.97 21.59
C LYS A 329 -6.00 -0.86 20.84
N ALA A 330 -5.38 -1.16 19.70
CA ALA A 330 -4.68 -0.18 18.91
C ALA A 330 -5.66 0.67 18.07
N LYS A 331 -5.25 1.89 17.70
CA LYS A 331 -5.94 2.65 16.64
C LYS A 331 -5.75 1.91 15.32
N ARG A 332 -6.84 1.68 14.58
CA ARG A 332 -6.81 0.88 13.34
C ARG A 332 -7.53 1.58 12.20
N ALA A 333 -7.24 1.12 10.98
CA ALA A 333 -7.93 1.52 9.76
C ALA A 333 -8.27 0.29 8.92
N GLY A 334 -9.49 0.23 8.44
CA GLY A 334 -9.97 -0.65 7.38
C GLY A 334 -9.83 -2.17 7.57
N VAL A 335 -9.19 -2.67 8.65
CA VAL A 335 -8.82 -4.09 8.79
C VAL A 335 -9.18 -4.64 10.17
N VAL A 336 -9.75 -5.86 10.19
CA VAL A 336 -9.89 -6.70 11.40
C VAL A 336 -9.29 -8.06 11.11
N SER A 337 -8.31 -8.47 11.93
CA SER A 337 -7.73 -9.83 11.90
C SER A 337 -8.11 -10.59 13.17
N PHE A 338 -8.59 -11.80 13.00
CA PHE A 338 -9.11 -12.59 14.13
C PHE A 338 -8.89 -14.09 13.93
N ASN A 339 -8.99 -14.83 15.02
CA ASN A 339 -9.10 -16.29 15.04
C ASN A 339 -10.21 -16.73 16.01
N LEU A 340 -10.65 -17.97 15.87
CA LEU A 340 -11.58 -18.65 16.77
C LEU A 340 -10.78 -19.63 17.64
N GLU A 341 -10.93 -19.55 18.94
CA GLU A 341 -10.34 -20.49 19.89
C GLU A 341 -10.90 -21.90 19.66
N GLY A 342 -10.05 -22.91 19.68
CA GLY A 342 -10.44 -24.29 19.39
C GLY A 342 -10.55 -24.64 17.91
N VAL A 343 -10.53 -23.66 16.99
CA VAL A 343 -10.48 -23.88 15.54
C VAL A 343 -9.02 -23.79 15.07
N GLY A 344 -8.45 -24.92 14.66
CA GLY A 344 -7.02 -25.05 14.41
C GLY A 344 -6.45 -24.26 13.24
N ILE A 345 -7.25 -23.99 12.17
CA ILE A 345 -6.74 -23.43 10.90
C ILE A 345 -7.66 -22.32 10.38
N ALA A 346 -7.12 -21.09 10.27
CA ALA A 346 -7.86 -19.95 9.76
C ALA A 346 -8.44 -20.15 8.33
N SER A 347 -7.77 -20.95 7.48
CA SER A 347 -8.25 -21.26 6.12
C SER A 347 -9.58 -22.02 6.12
N ASP A 348 -9.88 -22.84 7.12
CA ASP A 348 -11.13 -23.59 7.18
C ASP A 348 -12.30 -22.63 7.40
N VAL A 349 -12.13 -21.63 8.27
CA VAL A 349 -13.10 -20.54 8.43
C VAL A 349 -13.29 -19.80 7.10
N GLY A 350 -12.20 -19.45 6.42
CA GLY A 350 -12.25 -18.78 5.11
C GLY A 350 -13.00 -19.58 4.07
N MET A 351 -12.79 -20.89 3.99
CA MET A 351 -13.51 -21.77 3.04
C MET A 351 -15.02 -21.82 3.33
N ILE A 352 -15.41 -21.84 4.59
CA ILE A 352 -16.84 -21.81 4.95
C ILE A 352 -17.45 -20.46 4.58
N LEU A 353 -16.76 -19.34 4.85
CA LEU A 353 -17.20 -18.00 4.48
C LEU A 353 -17.35 -17.85 2.96
N ASP A 354 -16.39 -18.38 2.16
CA ASP A 354 -16.47 -18.39 0.68
C ASP A 354 -17.74 -19.12 0.18
N LYS A 355 -18.10 -20.27 0.81
CA LYS A 355 -19.36 -20.96 0.49
C LYS A 355 -20.62 -20.15 0.81
N LEU A 356 -20.49 -19.13 1.62
CA LEU A 356 -21.56 -18.18 1.95
C LEU A 356 -21.50 -16.91 1.09
N GLY A 357 -20.59 -16.81 0.11
CA GLY A 357 -20.40 -15.64 -0.75
C GLY A 357 -19.55 -14.55 -0.10
N ILE A 358 -18.91 -14.80 1.04
CA ILE A 358 -18.14 -13.83 1.80
C ILE A 358 -16.64 -14.03 1.53
N ALA A 359 -16.04 -13.11 0.79
CA ALA A 359 -14.62 -13.12 0.45
C ALA A 359 -13.79 -12.45 1.55
N VAL A 360 -13.01 -13.23 2.27
CA VAL A 360 -12.02 -12.78 3.26
C VAL A 360 -10.64 -13.35 2.89
N ARG A 361 -9.59 -12.84 3.52
CA ARG A 361 -8.24 -13.42 3.36
C ARG A 361 -7.87 -14.23 4.59
N THR A 362 -7.14 -15.35 4.38
CA THR A 362 -6.61 -16.18 5.46
C THR A 362 -5.10 -16.40 5.31
N GLY A 363 -4.40 -16.67 6.40
CA GLY A 363 -2.97 -16.97 6.43
C GLY A 363 -2.11 -15.87 7.04
N HIS A 364 -0.86 -15.78 6.62
CA HIS A 364 0.13 -14.85 7.20
C HIS A 364 0.12 -13.44 6.59
N HIS A 365 -0.71 -13.14 5.61
CA HIS A 365 -0.90 -11.80 4.98
C HIS A 365 0.39 -11.14 4.49
N CYS A 366 1.42 -11.90 4.11
CA CYS A 366 2.77 -11.43 3.80
C CYS A 366 3.45 -10.67 4.96
N THR A 367 3.17 -11.08 6.21
CA THR A 367 3.71 -10.53 7.45
C THR A 367 4.01 -11.68 8.42
N GLN A 368 4.75 -12.67 7.97
CA GLN A 368 5.04 -13.87 8.77
C GLN A 368 5.59 -13.54 10.17
N PRO A 369 6.51 -12.57 10.36
CA PRO A 369 6.99 -12.22 11.69
C PRO A 369 5.89 -11.84 12.69
N ILE A 370 4.80 -11.20 12.22
CA ILE A 370 3.64 -10.87 13.10
C ILE A 370 2.94 -12.16 13.55
N MET A 371 2.81 -13.16 12.68
CA MET A 371 2.20 -14.44 13.04
C MET A 371 3.07 -15.19 14.07
N ASP A 372 4.38 -15.16 13.87
CA ASP A 372 5.35 -15.76 14.81
C ASP A 372 5.28 -15.07 16.17
N PHE A 373 5.17 -13.72 16.20
CA PHE A 373 5.03 -12.96 17.46
C PHE A 373 3.79 -13.37 18.26
N PHE A 374 2.64 -13.53 17.57
CA PHE A 374 1.39 -13.96 18.23
C PHE A 374 1.28 -15.48 18.38
N ASN A 375 2.29 -16.23 17.96
CA ASN A 375 2.33 -17.71 18.00
C ASN A 375 1.10 -18.35 17.31
N VAL A 376 0.79 -17.90 16.09
CA VAL A 376 -0.30 -18.41 15.24
C VAL A 376 0.18 -18.70 13.82
N ALA A 377 -0.37 -19.73 13.19
CA ALA A 377 -0.03 -20.07 11.81
C ALA A 377 -0.56 -19.03 10.79
N GLY A 378 -1.58 -18.28 11.16
CA GLY A 378 -2.25 -17.26 10.36
C GLY A 378 -3.52 -16.78 11.02
N THR A 379 -4.15 -15.78 10.41
CA THR A 379 -5.43 -15.23 10.86
C THR A 379 -6.44 -15.19 9.73
N VAL A 380 -7.72 -15.08 10.06
CA VAL A 380 -8.78 -14.60 9.15
C VAL A 380 -8.73 -13.08 9.18
N ARG A 381 -8.68 -12.45 8.01
CA ARG A 381 -8.67 -11.00 7.88
C ARG A 381 -9.84 -10.51 7.04
N ALA A 382 -10.71 -9.72 7.63
CA ALA A 382 -11.71 -8.92 6.91
C ALA A 382 -11.19 -7.49 6.75
N SER A 383 -11.40 -6.88 5.58
CA SER A 383 -10.99 -5.51 5.29
C SER A 383 -12.06 -4.77 4.49
N PHE A 384 -12.31 -3.54 4.90
CA PHE A 384 -13.43 -2.73 4.43
C PHE A 384 -12.96 -1.66 3.45
N ALA A 385 -13.87 -1.27 2.56
CA ALA A 385 -13.71 -0.16 1.63
C ALA A 385 -15.01 0.65 1.53
N VAL A 386 -14.95 1.76 0.83
CA VAL A 386 -16.01 2.75 0.70
C VAL A 386 -17.38 2.18 0.27
N PHE A 387 -17.40 1.02 -0.37
CA PHE A 387 -18.62 0.39 -0.88
C PHE A 387 -19.23 -0.68 0.04
N ASN A 388 -18.58 -1.04 1.15
CA ASN A 388 -19.11 -2.04 2.08
C ASN A 388 -20.23 -1.46 2.94
N THR A 389 -21.08 -2.33 3.49
CA THR A 389 -22.25 -1.95 4.29
C THR A 389 -22.27 -2.65 5.65
N LEU A 390 -23.11 -2.14 6.57
CA LEU A 390 -23.30 -2.76 7.89
C LEU A 390 -23.93 -4.16 7.79
N GLU A 391 -24.82 -4.37 6.84
CA GLU A 391 -25.47 -5.66 6.58
C GLU A 391 -24.44 -6.72 6.12
N GLU A 392 -23.40 -6.32 5.39
CA GLU A 392 -22.30 -7.21 5.02
C GLU A 392 -21.48 -7.64 6.25
N ILE A 393 -21.36 -6.78 7.25
CA ILE A 393 -20.72 -7.11 8.53
C ILE A 393 -21.57 -8.04 9.37
N ASP A 394 -22.92 -7.83 9.41
CA ASP A 394 -23.83 -8.78 10.05
C ASP A 394 -23.72 -10.16 9.41
N ALA A 395 -23.67 -10.22 8.07
CA ALA A 395 -23.49 -11.48 7.35
C ALA A 395 -22.12 -12.13 7.66
N LEU A 396 -21.05 -11.35 7.78
CA LEU A 396 -19.73 -11.84 8.21
C LEU A 396 -19.83 -12.48 9.61
N ALA A 397 -20.41 -11.79 10.60
CA ALA A 397 -20.52 -12.28 11.96
C ALA A 397 -21.33 -13.59 12.04
N GLU A 398 -22.46 -13.66 11.35
CA GLU A 398 -23.28 -14.90 11.26
C GLU A 398 -22.53 -16.01 10.52
N GLY A 399 -21.78 -15.69 9.48
CA GLY A 399 -20.92 -16.63 8.77
C GLY A 399 -19.83 -17.22 9.68
N VAL A 400 -19.20 -16.39 10.50
CA VAL A 400 -18.18 -16.80 11.48
C VAL A 400 -18.79 -17.69 12.57
N LYS A 401 -19.95 -17.35 13.13
CA LYS A 401 -20.69 -18.23 14.07
C LYS A 401 -21.03 -19.58 13.45
N LYS A 402 -21.41 -19.61 12.17
CA LYS A 402 -21.68 -20.84 11.45
C LYS A 402 -20.40 -21.66 11.25
N ALA A 403 -19.29 -21.02 10.87
CA ALA A 403 -17.99 -21.68 10.73
C ALA A 403 -17.55 -22.31 12.07
N GLN A 404 -17.69 -21.57 13.18
CA GLN A 404 -17.40 -22.06 14.53
C GLN A 404 -18.18 -23.35 14.83
N ARG A 405 -19.51 -23.34 14.64
CA ARG A 405 -20.35 -24.53 14.90
C ARG A 405 -20.04 -25.74 14.02
N MET A 406 -19.46 -25.52 12.83
CA MET A 406 -19.10 -26.62 11.89
C MET A 406 -17.72 -27.20 12.17
N LEU A 407 -16.83 -26.43 12.82
CA LEU A 407 -15.42 -26.79 13.02
C LEU A 407 -15.11 -27.22 14.49
N MET A 408 -16.02 -26.94 15.41
CA MET A 408 -16.00 -27.41 16.80
C MET A 408 -16.95 -28.61 16.98
#